data_f0b96ed605d78e799d607d5bf690cabb
#
_entry.id   f0b96ed605d78e799d607d5bf690cabb
#
_cell.length_a   1.000
_cell.length_b   1.000
_cell.length_c   1.000
_cell.angle_alpha   90.00
_cell.angle_beta   90.00
_cell.angle_gamma   90.00
#
_symmetry.space_group_name_H-M   'P 1'
#
loop_
_entity.id
_entity.type
_entity.pdbx_description
1 polymer ?
#
loop_
_entity_poly.entity_id
_entity_poly.type
_entity_poly.pdbx_seq_one_letter_code
_entity_poly.pdbx_strand_id
1 'polypeptide(L)'
;MSYIAIVDYGAGNLMSVHNTLDYLGYENKIAASADVIENAAGVILPGVGAFPDAMAALTDSGLTEAVLKAAKEKPFLGICLGMQMLFEESDEVRLCRGLGLLPGRIERIETSLKLPQIGWNALDILRPNAMTEGLENGSYVYFVHSFMAHPADENDLAAVTDYGTRVPAMVARGNLFGCQFHPEKSGEVGLAMLHNFAKLTEVEK
;
A
#
# COMPACT_ATOMS: atom_id res chain seq x y z
N MET A 1 13.94 17.44 11.78
CA MET A 1 14.14 16.91 10.43
C MET A 1 12.84 16.22 10.02
N SER A 2 12.40 16.42 8.79
CA SER A 2 11.23 15.75 8.22
C SER A 2 11.59 14.28 7.95
N TYR A 3 10.64 13.36 8.06
CA TYR A 3 10.85 11.93 7.82
C TYR A 3 9.56 11.24 7.37
N ILE A 4 9.70 10.08 6.75
CA ILE A 4 8.61 9.18 6.39
C ILE A 4 8.43 8.16 7.52
N ALA A 5 7.22 8.01 8.06
CA ALA A 5 6.91 6.99 9.05
C ALA A 5 6.51 5.67 8.37
N ILE A 6 7.10 4.57 8.78
CA ILE A 6 6.71 3.21 8.40
C ILE A 6 6.00 2.61 9.61
N VAL A 7 4.69 2.40 9.52
CA VAL A 7 3.86 1.97 10.65
C VAL A 7 4.23 0.56 11.09
N ASP A 8 4.61 0.41 12.36
CA ASP A 8 4.88 -0.87 13.01
C ASP A 8 3.75 -1.23 13.96
N TYR A 9 2.87 -2.09 13.51
CA TYR A 9 1.79 -2.67 14.30
C TYR A 9 1.98 -4.18 14.53
N GLY A 10 3.22 -4.67 14.37
CA GLY A 10 3.58 -6.07 14.55
C GLY A 10 3.45 -6.94 13.28
N ALA A 11 3.09 -6.35 12.14
CA ALA A 11 3.01 -7.04 10.85
C ALA A 11 3.58 -6.17 9.74
N GLY A 12 4.09 -6.81 8.68
CA GLY A 12 4.62 -6.10 7.51
C GLY A 12 6.11 -6.33 7.27
N ASN A 13 6.55 -6.02 6.06
CA ASN A 13 7.95 -6.13 5.65
C ASN A 13 8.69 -4.81 5.93
N LEU A 14 8.68 -4.40 7.21
CA LEU A 14 9.19 -3.08 7.66
C LEU A 14 10.61 -2.82 7.18
N MET A 15 11.52 -3.78 7.42
CA MET A 15 12.94 -3.60 7.11
C MET A 15 13.23 -3.45 5.62
N SER A 16 12.47 -4.12 4.76
CA SER A 16 12.66 -3.96 3.31
C SER A 16 12.24 -2.57 2.84
N VAL A 17 11.14 -2.04 3.36
CA VAL A 17 10.69 -0.67 3.07
C VAL A 17 11.70 0.35 3.62
N HIS A 18 12.12 0.17 4.89
CA HIS A 18 13.12 1.02 5.55
C HIS A 18 14.42 1.07 4.73
N ASN A 19 15.01 -0.09 4.45
CA ASN A 19 16.26 -0.17 3.69
C ASN A 19 16.15 0.42 2.28
N THR A 20 14.98 0.30 1.65
CA THR A 20 14.75 0.89 0.31
C THR A 20 14.73 2.42 0.39
N LEU A 21 14.05 3.00 1.38
CA LEU A 21 14.05 4.45 1.59
C LEU A 21 15.43 4.98 1.95
N ASP A 22 16.18 4.25 2.79
CA ASP A 22 17.57 4.57 3.12
C ASP A 22 18.48 4.56 1.87
N TYR A 23 18.35 3.51 1.04
CA TYR A 23 19.06 3.41 -0.22
C TYR A 23 18.77 4.59 -1.16
N LEU A 24 17.52 5.06 -1.17
CA LEU A 24 17.08 6.23 -1.93
C LEU A 24 17.52 7.56 -1.28
N GLY A 25 18.05 7.51 -0.04
CA GLY A 25 18.55 8.67 0.71
C GLY A 25 17.47 9.46 1.44
N TYR A 26 16.31 8.87 1.71
CA TYR A 26 15.22 9.53 2.45
C TYR A 26 15.21 9.18 3.93
N GLU A 27 15.16 10.21 4.79
CA GLU A 27 14.97 10.02 6.22
C GLU A 27 13.65 9.32 6.50
N ASN A 28 13.72 8.21 7.23
CA ASN A 28 12.54 7.42 7.56
C ASN A 28 12.67 6.79 8.95
N LYS A 29 11.54 6.45 9.56
CA LYS A 29 11.48 5.85 10.90
C LYS A 29 10.43 4.75 10.96
N ILE A 30 10.79 3.64 11.61
CA ILE A 30 9.83 2.63 12.03
C ILE A 30 9.02 3.23 13.20
N ALA A 31 7.71 3.32 13.03
CA ALA A 31 6.81 4.06 13.91
C ALA A 31 5.93 3.10 14.72
N ALA A 32 6.35 2.84 15.96
CA ALA A 32 5.61 2.04 16.94
C ALA A 32 4.80 2.90 17.94
N SER A 33 4.68 4.22 17.71
CA SER A 33 3.88 5.12 18.52
C SER A 33 3.16 6.17 17.68
N ALA A 34 2.02 6.65 18.18
CA ALA A 34 1.20 7.67 17.52
C ALA A 34 1.99 8.95 17.24
N ASP A 35 2.80 9.40 18.20
CA ASP A 35 3.60 10.62 18.07
C ASP A 35 4.55 10.58 16.87
N VAL A 36 5.17 9.41 16.58
CA VAL A 36 6.06 9.23 15.43
C VAL A 36 5.27 9.32 14.12
N ILE A 37 4.05 8.78 14.06
CA ILE A 37 3.17 8.88 12.90
C ILE A 37 2.70 10.32 12.70
N GLU A 38 2.26 10.97 13.76
CA GLU A 38 1.70 12.32 13.71
C GLU A 38 2.72 13.38 13.30
N ASN A 39 3.97 13.23 13.68
CA ASN A 39 5.06 14.15 13.34
C ASN A 39 5.75 13.84 12.00
N ALA A 40 5.37 12.78 11.31
CA ALA A 40 5.92 12.43 10.01
C ALA A 40 5.38 13.34 8.90
N ALA A 41 6.15 13.52 7.82
CA ALA A 41 5.74 14.22 6.62
C ALA A 41 4.92 13.35 5.67
N GLY A 42 5.11 12.05 5.73
CA GLY A 42 4.33 11.05 5.01
C GLY A 42 4.34 9.72 5.75
N VAL A 43 3.40 8.85 5.42
CA VAL A 43 3.20 7.58 6.14
C VAL A 43 3.09 6.41 5.17
N ILE A 44 3.79 5.34 5.47
CA ILE A 44 3.67 4.05 4.77
C ILE A 44 3.06 3.04 5.75
N LEU A 45 1.99 2.38 5.33
CA LEU A 45 1.33 1.27 6.04
C LEU A 45 1.64 -0.03 5.28
N PRO A 46 2.69 -0.77 5.64
CA PRO A 46 2.94 -2.09 5.07
C PRO A 46 2.03 -3.12 5.72
N GLY A 47 1.83 -4.25 5.07
CA GLY A 47 1.07 -5.35 5.67
C GLY A 47 1.34 -6.68 5.00
N VAL A 48 1.37 -7.75 5.80
CA VAL A 48 1.44 -9.15 5.35
C VAL A 48 0.58 -10.02 6.27
N GLY A 49 0.13 -11.17 5.77
CA GLY A 49 -0.72 -12.10 6.53
C GLY A 49 -2.19 -11.98 6.15
N ALA A 50 -3.09 -12.31 7.06
CA ALA A 50 -4.52 -12.28 6.85
C ALA A 50 -5.13 -10.94 7.28
N PHE A 51 -6.14 -10.47 6.54
CA PHE A 51 -6.78 -9.18 6.78
C PHE A 51 -7.33 -9.01 8.22
N PRO A 52 -8.09 -10.00 8.79
CA PRO A 52 -8.61 -9.83 10.14
C PRO A 52 -7.52 -9.73 11.21
N ASP A 53 -6.42 -10.46 11.03
CA ASP A 53 -5.31 -10.47 12.00
C ASP A 53 -4.56 -9.14 11.95
N ALA A 54 -4.35 -8.59 10.75
CA ALA A 54 -3.72 -7.28 10.57
C ALA A 54 -4.57 -6.15 11.18
N MET A 55 -5.89 -6.16 10.96
CA MET A 55 -6.80 -5.18 11.56
C MET A 55 -6.84 -5.28 13.08
N ALA A 56 -6.84 -6.51 13.63
CA ALA A 56 -6.74 -6.73 15.09
C ALA A 56 -5.41 -6.19 15.64
N ALA A 57 -4.29 -6.54 15.01
CA ALA A 57 -2.98 -6.08 15.43
C ALA A 57 -2.84 -4.55 15.38
N LEU A 58 -3.37 -3.89 14.33
CA LEU A 58 -3.39 -2.42 14.24
C LEU A 58 -4.25 -1.81 15.36
N THR A 59 -5.39 -2.42 15.68
CA THR A 59 -6.25 -1.95 16.76
C THR A 59 -5.59 -2.13 18.14
N ASP A 60 -5.02 -3.30 18.39
CA ASP A 60 -4.35 -3.64 19.65
C ASP A 60 -3.09 -2.80 19.89
N SER A 61 -2.41 -2.37 18.82
CA SER A 61 -1.27 -1.46 18.90
C SER A 61 -1.64 -0.03 19.35
N GLY A 62 -2.93 0.33 19.28
CA GLY A 62 -3.42 1.69 19.57
C GLY A 62 -3.08 2.73 18.49
N LEU A 63 -2.58 2.31 17.32
CA LEU A 63 -2.14 3.22 16.26
C LEU A 63 -3.26 3.61 15.27
N THR A 64 -4.45 3.00 15.37
CA THR A 64 -5.55 3.18 14.39
C THR A 64 -5.91 4.64 14.18
N GLU A 65 -6.10 5.42 15.26
CA GLU A 65 -6.48 6.83 15.18
C GLU A 65 -5.40 7.68 14.47
N ALA A 66 -4.12 7.45 14.81
CA ALA A 66 -3.00 8.17 14.18
C ALA A 66 -2.87 7.83 12.69
N VAL A 67 -3.09 6.57 12.31
CA VAL A 67 -3.13 6.11 10.92
C VAL A 67 -4.28 6.76 10.15
N LEU A 68 -5.50 6.75 10.70
CA LEU A 68 -6.68 7.38 10.08
C LEU A 68 -6.51 8.89 9.89
N LYS A 69 -5.92 9.57 10.86
CA LYS A 69 -5.62 11.00 10.78
C LYS A 69 -4.56 11.27 9.70
N ALA A 70 -3.45 10.53 9.75
CA ALA A 70 -2.37 10.68 8.77
C ALA A 70 -2.84 10.46 7.32
N ALA A 71 -3.68 9.45 7.08
CA ALA A 71 -4.22 9.16 5.75
C ALA A 71 -5.10 10.27 5.17
N LYS A 72 -5.67 11.15 6.00
CA LYS A 72 -6.48 12.31 5.58
C LYS A 72 -5.64 13.57 5.35
N GLU A 73 -4.53 13.70 6.06
CA GLU A 73 -3.79 14.96 6.16
C GLU A 73 -2.46 14.96 5.37
N LYS A 74 -1.91 13.80 5.05
CA LYS A 74 -0.55 13.64 4.52
C LYS A 74 -0.50 12.68 3.34
N PRO A 75 0.60 12.69 2.56
CA PRO A 75 0.90 11.58 1.65
C PRO A 75 0.91 10.26 2.42
N PHE A 76 0.09 9.32 1.96
CA PHE A 76 -0.11 8.03 2.61
C PHE A 76 -0.05 6.90 1.59
N LEU A 77 0.71 5.84 1.89
CA LEU A 77 0.87 4.67 1.02
C LEU A 77 0.57 3.38 1.78
N GLY A 78 -0.46 2.65 1.35
CA GLY A 78 -0.68 1.26 1.76
C GLY A 78 0.06 0.28 0.83
N ILE A 79 0.80 -0.68 1.38
CA ILE A 79 1.52 -1.70 0.61
C ILE A 79 0.95 -3.08 0.88
N CYS A 80 0.53 -3.79 -0.16
CA CYS A 80 -0.03 -5.14 -0.16
C CYS A 80 -1.25 -5.23 0.77
N LEU A 81 -1.18 -5.94 1.88
CA LEU A 81 -2.26 -5.99 2.87
C LEU A 81 -2.55 -4.59 3.45
N GLY A 82 -1.55 -3.72 3.58
CA GLY A 82 -1.75 -2.32 3.96
C GLY A 82 -2.64 -1.53 2.99
N MET A 83 -2.56 -1.80 1.67
CA MET A 83 -3.52 -1.27 0.70
C MET A 83 -4.93 -1.83 0.94
N GLN A 84 -5.04 -3.15 1.16
CA GLN A 84 -6.33 -3.80 1.39
C GLN A 84 -7.02 -3.21 2.63
N MET A 85 -6.28 -2.95 3.71
CA MET A 85 -6.81 -2.35 4.93
C MET A 85 -7.43 -0.96 4.73
N LEU A 86 -7.14 -0.24 3.64
CA LEU A 86 -7.75 1.07 3.33
C LEU A 86 -9.24 0.97 3.01
N PHE A 87 -9.72 -0.20 2.58
CA PHE A 87 -11.11 -0.43 2.18
C PHE A 87 -12.05 -0.60 3.37
N GLU A 88 -13.37 -0.67 3.10
CA GLU A 88 -14.40 -0.76 4.13
C GLU A 88 -14.41 -2.12 4.83
N GLU A 89 -14.20 -3.21 4.06
CA GLU A 89 -14.31 -4.57 4.60
C GLU A 89 -13.57 -5.62 3.74
N SER A 90 -13.37 -6.79 4.34
CA SER A 90 -12.89 -8.00 3.67
C SER A 90 -13.66 -9.22 4.16
N ASP A 91 -13.85 -10.21 3.29
CA ASP A 91 -14.40 -11.52 3.64
C ASP A 91 -13.32 -12.60 3.86
N GLU A 92 -12.06 -12.21 3.88
CA GLU A 92 -10.96 -13.13 4.17
C GLU A 92 -11.13 -13.76 5.56
N VAL A 93 -11.22 -15.09 5.62
CA VAL A 93 -11.48 -15.89 6.83
C VAL A 93 -12.87 -15.62 7.45
N ARG A 94 -13.24 -14.37 7.63
CA ARG A 94 -14.54 -13.89 8.15
C ARG A 94 -14.75 -12.44 7.71
N LEU A 95 -16.01 -12.01 7.67
CA LEU A 95 -16.29 -10.59 7.42
C LEU A 95 -15.64 -9.73 8.51
N CYS A 96 -14.77 -8.84 8.09
CA CYS A 96 -13.99 -7.94 8.94
C CYS A 96 -13.99 -6.53 8.36
N ARG A 97 -14.21 -5.52 9.21
CA ARG A 97 -14.12 -4.12 8.80
C ARG A 97 -12.67 -3.67 8.66
N GLY A 98 -12.40 -2.89 7.62
CA GLY A 98 -11.14 -2.19 7.42
C GLY A 98 -11.17 -0.74 7.93
N LEU A 99 -10.26 0.08 7.42
CA LEU A 99 -10.14 1.50 7.81
C LEU A 99 -11.22 2.40 7.19
N GLY A 100 -11.91 1.95 6.13
CA GLY A 100 -13.00 2.70 5.49
C GLY A 100 -12.56 4.01 4.84
N LEU A 101 -11.31 4.11 4.42
CA LEU A 101 -10.76 5.29 3.73
C LEU A 101 -11.13 5.30 2.24
N LEU A 102 -11.30 4.13 1.65
CA LEU A 102 -11.77 3.92 0.29
C LEU A 102 -13.06 3.08 0.30
N PRO A 103 -14.10 3.46 -0.44
CA PRO A 103 -15.30 2.65 -0.54
C PRO A 103 -15.04 1.40 -1.38
N GLY A 104 -15.64 0.31 -0.96
CA GLY A 104 -15.49 -0.99 -1.59
C GLY A 104 -14.97 -2.05 -0.63
N ARG A 105 -14.61 -3.21 -1.15
CA ARG A 105 -14.28 -4.38 -0.33
C ARG A 105 -13.14 -5.19 -0.91
N ILE A 106 -12.61 -6.08 -0.11
CA ILE A 106 -11.56 -7.03 -0.46
C ILE A 106 -12.18 -8.42 -0.56
N GLU A 107 -11.98 -9.07 -1.70
CA GLU A 107 -12.51 -10.41 -1.97
C GLU A 107 -11.41 -11.32 -2.54
N ARG A 108 -11.64 -12.63 -2.47
CA ARG A 108 -10.74 -13.59 -3.08
C ARG A 108 -10.71 -13.41 -4.60
N ILE A 109 -9.52 -13.52 -5.21
CA ILE A 109 -9.36 -13.44 -6.66
C ILE A 109 -10.12 -14.60 -7.32
N GLU A 110 -11.06 -14.28 -8.19
CA GLU A 110 -11.76 -15.24 -9.03
C GLU A 110 -10.95 -15.47 -10.32
N THR A 111 -10.23 -16.58 -10.38
CA THR A 111 -9.38 -16.95 -11.51
C THR A 111 -9.26 -18.47 -11.64
N SER A 112 -9.00 -18.95 -12.85
CA SER A 112 -8.63 -20.35 -13.11
C SER A 112 -7.15 -20.64 -12.84
N LEU A 113 -6.35 -19.61 -12.59
CA LEU A 113 -4.93 -19.74 -12.29
C LEU A 113 -4.70 -20.12 -10.83
N LYS A 114 -3.49 -20.58 -10.54
CA LYS A 114 -3.12 -20.97 -9.17
C LYS A 114 -3.07 -19.76 -8.24
N LEU A 115 -3.67 -19.86 -7.06
CA LEU A 115 -3.53 -18.90 -5.98
C LEU A 115 -2.58 -19.40 -4.88
N PRO A 116 -1.84 -18.52 -4.23
CA PRO A 116 -1.77 -17.08 -4.46
C PRO A 116 -1.14 -16.71 -5.82
N GLN A 117 -1.49 -15.52 -6.37
CA GLN A 117 -0.71 -14.87 -7.41
C GLN A 117 0.66 -14.58 -6.84
N ILE A 118 1.70 -15.24 -7.32
CA ILE A 118 3.10 -15.05 -6.91
C ILE A 118 3.94 -14.85 -8.16
N GLY A 119 4.62 -13.70 -8.23
CA GLY A 119 5.54 -13.41 -9.31
C GLY A 119 5.43 -12.01 -9.86
N TRP A 120 6.05 -11.83 -11.01
CA TRP A 120 6.14 -10.57 -11.72
C TRP A 120 5.04 -10.49 -12.77
N ASN A 121 4.23 -9.44 -12.68
CA ASN A 121 3.19 -9.13 -13.67
C ASN A 121 3.33 -7.69 -14.14
N ALA A 122 2.93 -7.46 -15.39
CA ALA A 122 2.94 -6.14 -16.00
C ALA A 122 1.81 -5.27 -15.46
N LEU A 123 2.08 -3.98 -15.25
CA LEU A 123 1.07 -2.98 -14.90
C LEU A 123 0.44 -2.41 -16.16
N ASP A 124 -0.87 -2.27 -16.16
CA ASP A 124 -1.64 -1.41 -17.06
C ASP A 124 -2.08 -0.18 -16.28
N ILE A 125 -1.44 0.97 -16.53
CA ILE A 125 -1.68 2.24 -15.84
C ILE A 125 -2.90 2.89 -16.48
N LEU A 126 -4.01 2.88 -15.77
CA LEU A 126 -5.29 3.45 -16.24
C LEU A 126 -5.37 4.95 -16.01
N ARG A 127 -4.86 5.40 -14.86
CA ARG A 127 -4.84 6.81 -14.43
C ARG A 127 -3.46 7.16 -13.90
N PRO A 128 -2.63 7.84 -14.71
CA PRO A 128 -1.36 8.36 -14.24
C PRO A 128 -1.54 9.25 -13.00
N ASN A 129 -0.66 9.09 -12.04
CA ASN A 129 -0.65 9.86 -10.81
C ASN A 129 0.79 10.09 -10.35
N ALA A 130 0.99 10.83 -9.26
CA ALA A 130 2.32 11.17 -8.79
C ALA A 130 3.24 9.95 -8.58
N MET A 131 2.71 8.82 -8.07
CA MET A 131 3.54 7.63 -7.86
C MET A 131 3.94 6.92 -9.16
N THR A 132 3.18 7.08 -10.22
CA THR A 132 3.45 6.45 -11.53
C THR A 132 4.19 7.37 -12.50
N GLU A 133 4.63 8.55 -12.04
CA GLU A 133 5.41 9.49 -12.87
C GLU A 133 6.67 8.82 -13.41
N GLY A 134 6.87 8.91 -14.73
CA GLY A 134 8.03 8.32 -15.42
C GLY A 134 7.96 6.81 -15.63
N LEU A 135 6.88 6.13 -15.23
CA LEU A 135 6.69 4.71 -15.52
C LEU A 135 5.95 4.50 -16.84
N GLU A 136 6.31 3.43 -17.52
CA GLU A 136 5.66 3.00 -18.77
C GLU A 136 4.63 1.90 -18.49
N ASN A 137 3.56 1.85 -19.29
CA ASN A 137 2.67 0.69 -19.33
C ASN A 137 3.46 -0.57 -19.69
N GLY A 138 3.17 -1.67 -19.03
CA GLY A 138 3.93 -2.90 -19.16
C GLY A 138 5.11 -3.03 -18.20
N SER A 139 5.37 -2.02 -17.34
CA SER A 139 6.34 -2.13 -16.25
C SER A 139 6.01 -3.30 -15.34
N TYR A 140 7.00 -4.15 -15.04
CA TYR A 140 6.79 -5.33 -14.20
C TYR A 140 7.01 -5.03 -12.72
N VAL A 141 6.10 -5.54 -11.89
CA VAL A 141 6.16 -5.45 -10.42
C VAL A 141 5.86 -6.80 -9.77
N TYR A 142 6.28 -6.99 -8.51
CA TYR A 142 6.19 -8.25 -7.80
C TYR A 142 4.94 -8.36 -6.93
N PHE A 143 4.14 -9.39 -7.18
CA PHE A 143 2.91 -9.72 -6.46
C PHE A 143 3.06 -10.97 -5.60
N VAL A 144 2.36 -10.99 -4.45
CA VAL A 144 2.14 -12.19 -3.63
C VAL A 144 0.86 -12.03 -2.83
N HIS A 145 -0.29 -12.42 -3.39
CA HIS A 145 -1.60 -12.28 -2.72
C HIS A 145 -2.65 -13.24 -3.30
N SER A 146 -3.73 -13.47 -2.54
CA SER A 146 -4.88 -14.28 -2.96
C SER A 146 -6.20 -13.49 -2.97
N PHE A 147 -6.18 -12.28 -2.39
CA PHE A 147 -7.34 -11.39 -2.29
C PHE A 147 -7.05 -10.10 -3.04
N MET A 148 -8.07 -9.48 -3.62
CA MET A 148 -7.95 -8.24 -4.38
C MET A 148 -9.01 -7.24 -3.96
N ALA A 149 -8.75 -5.96 -4.22
CA ALA A 149 -9.69 -4.89 -3.99
C ALA A 149 -10.79 -4.88 -5.07
N HIS A 150 -12.01 -4.53 -4.65
CA HIS A 150 -13.14 -4.16 -5.49
C HIS A 150 -13.56 -2.74 -5.14
N PRO A 151 -12.88 -1.71 -5.69
CA PRO A 151 -13.24 -0.32 -5.45
C PRO A 151 -14.67 -0.05 -5.90
N ALA A 152 -15.49 0.57 -5.05
CA ALA A 152 -16.85 0.98 -5.42
C ALA A 152 -16.85 2.20 -6.35
N ASP A 153 -15.78 3.00 -6.33
CA ASP A 153 -15.54 4.08 -7.27
C ASP A 153 -14.38 3.72 -8.20
N GLU A 154 -14.68 3.50 -9.48
CA GLU A 154 -13.67 3.21 -10.51
C GLU A 154 -12.64 4.37 -10.67
N ASN A 155 -12.94 5.56 -10.19
CA ASN A 155 -11.98 6.67 -10.22
C ASN A 155 -10.80 6.46 -9.26
N ASP A 156 -10.97 5.62 -8.25
CA ASP A 156 -9.89 5.26 -7.34
C ASP A 156 -8.90 4.25 -7.94
N LEU A 157 -9.31 3.55 -9.01
CA LEU A 157 -8.47 2.53 -9.64
C LEU A 157 -7.43 3.18 -10.56
N ALA A 158 -6.17 3.17 -10.13
CA ALA A 158 -5.07 3.80 -10.84
C ALA A 158 -4.35 2.86 -11.82
N ALA A 159 -4.16 1.59 -11.45
CA ALA A 159 -3.55 0.58 -12.32
C ALA A 159 -4.12 -0.81 -12.06
N VAL A 160 -4.05 -1.65 -13.08
CA VAL A 160 -4.46 -3.07 -13.01
C VAL A 160 -3.35 -3.97 -13.54
N THR A 161 -3.49 -5.27 -13.30
CA THR A 161 -2.70 -6.32 -13.93
C THR A 161 -3.63 -7.45 -14.37
N ASP A 162 -3.17 -8.26 -15.33
CA ASP A 162 -3.88 -9.48 -15.74
C ASP A 162 -3.33 -10.69 -14.99
N TYR A 163 -4.23 -11.42 -14.35
CA TYR A 163 -3.93 -12.73 -13.77
C TYR A 163 -5.08 -13.72 -14.05
N GLY A 164 -5.41 -13.90 -15.34
CA GLY A 164 -6.58 -14.63 -15.77
C GLY A 164 -7.91 -13.94 -15.45
N THR A 165 -7.83 -12.82 -14.79
CA THR A 165 -8.86 -11.82 -14.51
C THR A 165 -8.19 -10.46 -14.32
N ARG A 166 -8.96 -9.39 -14.41
CA ARG A 166 -8.47 -8.03 -14.15
C ARG A 166 -8.31 -7.81 -12.66
N VAL A 167 -7.07 -7.69 -12.21
CA VAL A 167 -6.72 -7.51 -10.79
C VAL A 167 -6.34 -6.05 -10.53
N PRO A 168 -7.01 -5.32 -9.64
CA PRO A 168 -6.59 -4.01 -9.16
C PRO A 168 -5.19 -4.06 -8.56
N ALA A 169 -4.25 -3.40 -9.22
CA ALA A 169 -2.85 -3.39 -8.82
C ALA A 169 -2.49 -2.14 -8.02
N MET A 170 -3.17 -1.02 -8.31
CA MET A 170 -2.92 0.25 -7.62
C MET A 170 -4.21 1.06 -7.49
N VAL A 171 -4.39 1.70 -6.35
CA VAL A 171 -5.45 2.66 -6.07
C VAL A 171 -4.85 4.01 -5.70
N ALA A 172 -5.56 5.11 -6.04
CA ALA A 172 -5.13 6.47 -5.69
C ALA A 172 -6.35 7.40 -5.54
N ARG A 173 -6.38 8.18 -4.45
CA ARG A 173 -7.36 9.24 -4.18
C ARG A 173 -6.68 10.41 -3.49
N GLY A 174 -6.43 11.51 -4.21
CA GLY A 174 -5.65 12.62 -3.68
C GLY A 174 -4.25 12.20 -3.27
N ASN A 175 -3.91 12.37 -1.99
CA ASN A 175 -2.63 11.94 -1.42
C ASN A 175 -2.66 10.54 -0.79
N LEU A 176 -3.76 9.81 -0.92
CA LEU A 176 -3.91 8.43 -0.47
C LEU A 176 -3.60 7.48 -1.63
N PHE A 177 -2.58 6.66 -1.47
CA PHE A 177 -2.14 5.66 -2.45
C PHE A 177 -2.16 4.27 -1.85
N GLY A 178 -2.38 3.27 -2.70
CA GLY A 178 -2.21 1.87 -2.32
C GLY A 178 -1.69 1.06 -3.49
N CYS A 179 -0.76 0.14 -3.24
CA CYS A 179 -0.30 -0.84 -4.22
C CYS A 179 -0.43 -2.27 -3.67
N GLN A 180 -1.02 -3.17 -4.49
CA GLN A 180 -1.18 -4.59 -4.14
C GLN A 180 0.15 -5.35 -4.24
N PHE A 181 1.02 -4.89 -5.10
CA PHE A 181 2.38 -5.40 -5.23
C PHE A 181 3.30 -4.81 -4.16
N HIS A 182 4.51 -5.34 -4.09
CA HIS A 182 5.55 -4.90 -3.17
C HIS A 182 6.55 -4.01 -3.93
N PRO A 183 6.47 -2.67 -3.86
CA PRO A 183 7.43 -1.80 -4.53
C PRO A 183 8.85 -2.02 -4.02
N GLU A 184 9.03 -2.31 -2.72
CA GLU A 184 10.32 -2.62 -2.12
C GLU A 184 10.96 -3.93 -2.63
N LYS A 185 10.22 -4.70 -3.45
CA LYS A 185 10.67 -5.94 -4.11
C LYS A 185 10.57 -5.89 -5.63
N SER A 186 10.21 -4.73 -6.18
CA SER A 186 9.91 -4.56 -7.61
C SER A 186 11.05 -3.92 -8.43
N GLY A 187 12.30 -4.06 -7.97
CA GLY A 187 13.48 -3.60 -8.68
C GLY A 187 13.44 -2.08 -8.97
N GLU A 188 13.94 -1.67 -10.14
CA GLU A 188 14.02 -0.25 -10.51
C GLU A 188 12.64 0.42 -10.60
N VAL A 189 11.61 -0.29 -11.05
CA VAL A 189 10.23 0.22 -11.10
C VAL A 189 9.73 0.56 -9.70
N GLY A 190 9.93 -0.36 -8.75
CA GLY A 190 9.55 -0.14 -7.36
C GLY A 190 10.35 0.97 -6.67
N LEU A 191 11.65 1.08 -6.97
CA LEU A 191 12.50 2.17 -6.50
C LEU A 191 12.00 3.52 -7.01
N ALA A 192 11.66 3.62 -8.30
CA ALA A 192 11.09 4.84 -8.89
C ALA A 192 9.77 5.23 -8.22
N MET A 193 8.88 4.26 -7.94
CA MET A 193 7.60 4.52 -7.26
C MET A 193 7.80 5.02 -5.82
N LEU A 194 8.70 4.40 -5.05
CA LEU A 194 8.98 4.84 -3.67
C LEU A 194 9.69 6.19 -3.65
N HIS A 195 10.56 6.47 -4.63
CA HIS A 195 11.14 7.79 -4.83
C HIS A 195 10.06 8.85 -5.11
N ASN A 196 9.13 8.55 -6.02
CA ASN A 196 8.03 9.44 -6.35
C ASN A 196 7.12 9.72 -5.14
N PHE A 197 6.82 8.69 -4.33
CA PHE A 197 6.09 8.88 -3.07
C PHE A 197 6.86 9.77 -2.10
N ALA A 198 8.16 9.52 -1.91
CA ALA A 198 8.99 10.30 -1.01
C ALA A 198 9.07 11.78 -1.42
N LYS A 199 9.11 12.08 -2.71
CA LYS A 199 9.03 13.46 -3.23
C LYS A 199 7.78 14.21 -2.76
N LEU A 200 6.64 13.52 -2.65
CA LEU A 200 5.40 14.13 -2.17
C LEU A 200 5.47 14.55 -0.70
N THR A 201 6.35 13.92 0.07
CA THR A 201 6.51 14.21 1.50
C THR A 201 7.43 15.40 1.77
N GLU A 202 8.09 15.94 0.74
CA GLU A 202 9.09 17.02 0.85
C GLU A 202 10.23 16.69 1.85
N VAL A 203 10.46 15.41 2.11
CA VAL A 203 11.63 14.95 2.89
C VAL A 203 12.86 15.06 1.99
N GLU A 204 13.85 15.82 2.44
CA GLU A 204 15.10 15.98 1.70
C GLU A 204 15.91 14.66 1.68
N LYS A 205 16.67 14.49 0.59
CA LYS A 205 17.65 13.42 0.44
C LYS A 205 18.86 13.65 1.31
#